data_de820adff7ec1b89d05391c0ff395cf4
#
_entry.id   de820adff7ec1b89d05391c0ff395cf4
#
_cell.length_a   1.000
_cell.length_b   1.000
_cell.length_c   1.000
_cell.angle_alpha   90.00
_cell.angle_beta   90.00
_cell.angle_gamma   90.00
#
_symmetry.space_group_name_H-M   'P 1'
#
loop_
_entity.id
_entity.type
_entity.pdbx_description
1 polymer ?
#
loop_
_entity_poly.entity_id
_entity_poly.type
_entity_poly.pdbx_seq_one_letter_code
_entity_poly.pdbx_strand_id
1 'polypeptide(L)'
;MATSMFAKARKRLRRAAKHLEIDPDVLEKLKYPQETLAASLMVRMDDGSRRSFKAWRCRYDDTRGPTKGGIRYHPKVNIDEVMTLAFWMTFKCAVVNLPYGGAKGGINVDSKNLSRAELERLSRAYVKAFARFIGPDRDIPAPDLYTNAMV
;
A
#
# COMPACT_ATOMS: atom_id res chain seq x y z
N MET A 1 -4.23 24.69 -1.81
CA MET A 1 -3.61 23.39 -1.47
C MET A 1 -4.54 22.26 -1.92
N ALA A 2 -4.06 21.27 -2.65
CA ALA A 2 -4.89 20.13 -3.04
C ALA A 2 -5.31 19.35 -1.79
N THR A 3 -6.60 19.07 -1.66
CA THR A 3 -7.12 18.30 -0.52
C THR A 3 -6.62 16.86 -0.61
N SER A 4 -6.01 16.34 0.47
CA SER A 4 -5.51 14.96 0.59
C SER A 4 -6.57 13.95 0.15
N MET A 5 -6.17 12.93 -0.64
CA MET A 5 -7.03 11.83 -1.06
C MET A 5 -7.52 11.04 0.15
N PHE A 6 -6.64 10.81 1.11
CA PHE A 6 -6.95 10.10 2.34
C PHE A 6 -7.98 10.87 3.20
N ALA A 7 -7.85 12.20 3.29
CA ALA A 7 -8.86 13.03 3.97
C ALA A 7 -10.24 12.93 3.31
N LYS A 8 -10.30 12.87 1.98
CA LYS A 8 -11.56 12.64 1.23
C LYS A 8 -12.15 11.26 1.52
N ALA A 9 -11.34 10.22 1.54
CA ALA A 9 -11.78 8.86 1.87
C ALA A 9 -12.37 8.78 3.29
N ARG A 10 -11.70 9.35 4.29
CA ARG A 10 -12.20 9.45 5.66
C ARG A 10 -13.51 10.27 5.78
N LYS A 11 -13.65 11.32 5.00
CA LYS A 11 -14.91 12.09 4.94
C LYS A 11 -16.07 11.22 4.42
N ARG A 12 -15.81 10.36 3.43
CA ARG A 12 -16.82 9.41 2.92
C ARG A 12 -17.23 8.39 3.99
N LEU A 13 -16.27 7.81 4.71
CA LEU A 13 -16.55 6.92 5.83
C LEU A 13 -17.48 7.60 6.87
N ARG A 14 -17.10 8.81 7.32
CA ARG A 14 -17.93 9.55 8.30
C ARG A 14 -19.34 9.85 7.78
N ARG A 15 -19.51 10.07 6.48
CA ARG A 15 -20.85 10.25 5.89
C ARG A 15 -21.66 8.96 5.90
N ALA A 16 -21.05 7.85 5.49
CA ALA A 16 -21.71 6.54 5.50
C ALA A 16 -22.09 6.11 6.92
N ALA A 17 -21.23 6.34 7.88
CA ALA A 17 -21.47 6.02 9.29
C ALA A 17 -22.71 6.70 9.90
N LYS A 18 -23.12 7.85 9.36
CA LYS A 18 -24.36 8.54 9.82
C LYS A 18 -25.65 7.77 9.55
N HIS A 19 -25.60 6.78 8.67
CA HIS A 19 -26.75 5.96 8.27
C HIS A 19 -26.76 4.57 8.93
N LEU A 20 -25.82 4.34 9.85
CA LEU A 20 -25.62 3.04 10.50
C LEU A 20 -25.44 3.24 12.00
N GLU A 21 -25.94 2.31 12.79
CA GLU A 21 -25.56 2.19 14.20
C GLU A 21 -24.20 1.51 14.28
N ILE A 22 -23.15 2.28 14.44
CA ILE A 22 -21.76 1.80 14.51
C ILE A 22 -21.19 2.19 15.87
N ASP A 23 -20.53 1.25 16.52
CA ASP A 23 -19.78 1.49 17.73
C ASP A 23 -18.73 2.61 17.48
N PRO A 24 -18.70 3.65 18.32
CA PRO A 24 -17.73 4.75 18.20
C PRO A 24 -16.27 4.28 18.15
N ASP A 25 -15.91 3.22 18.87
CA ASP A 25 -14.55 2.68 18.90
C ASP A 25 -14.14 2.07 17.56
N VAL A 26 -15.08 1.44 16.85
CA VAL A 26 -14.84 0.95 15.48
C VAL A 26 -14.56 2.10 14.52
N LEU A 27 -15.32 3.19 14.62
CA LEU A 27 -15.07 4.39 13.81
C LEU A 27 -13.74 5.05 14.15
N GLU A 28 -13.37 5.07 15.42
CA GLU A 28 -12.08 5.60 15.87
C GLU A 28 -10.93 4.78 15.28
N LYS A 29 -10.99 3.44 15.40
CA LYS A 29 -10.02 2.50 14.82
C LYS A 29 -9.85 2.72 13.32
N LEU A 30 -10.94 2.92 12.58
CA LEU A 30 -10.91 3.09 11.13
C LEU A 30 -10.46 4.49 10.66
N LYS A 31 -10.15 5.41 11.55
CA LYS A 31 -9.66 6.75 11.17
C LYS A 31 -8.25 6.74 10.60
N TYR A 32 -7.40 5.81 11.03
CA TYR A 32 -6.00 5.75 10.66
C TYR A 32 -5.58 4.32 10.35
N PRO A 33 -4.57 4.14 9.48
CA PRO A 33 -3.99 2.81 9.28
C PRO A 33 -3.32 2.32 10.56
N GLN A 34 -3.36 1.02 10.77
CA GLN A 34 -2.69 0.35 11.88
C GLN A 34 -1.17 0.55 11.81
N GLU A 35 -0.62 0.54 10.59
CA GLU A 35 0.81 0.67 10.38
C GLU A 35 1.11 1.24 9.00
N THR A 36 2.03 2.18 8.94
CA THR A 36 2.54 2.72 7.67
C THR A 36 4.05 2.86 7.75
N LEU A 37 4.73 2.20 6.83
CA LEU A 37 6.18 2.16 6.74
C LEU A 37 6.65 2.91 5.50
N ALA A 38 7.78 3.60 5.63
CA ALA A 38 8.47 4.25 4.53
C ALA A 38 9.93 3.78 4.49
N ALA A 39 10.45 3.59 3.29
CA ALA A 39 11.84 3.21 3.08
C ALA A 39 12.43 3.97 1.88
N SER A 40 13.74 4.20 1.91
CA SER A 40 14.52 4.62 0.76
C SER A 40 15.29 3.41 0.23
N LEU A 41 14.95 2.98 -0.98
CA LEU A 41 15.53 1.80 -1.62
C LEU A 41 16.71 2.21 -2.47
N MET A 42 17.94 1.84 -2.07
CA MET A 42 19.14 2.06 -2.85
C MET A 42 19.34 0.91 -3.85
N VAL A 43 19.35 1.22 -5.14
CA VAL A 43 19.49 0.24 -6.23
C VAL A 43 20.68 0.58 -7.11
N ARG A 44 21.47 -0.44 -7.49
CA ARG A 44 22.52 -0.31 -8.49
C ARG A 44 21.88 -0.34 -9.88
N MET A 45 22.18 0.67 -10.69
CA MET A 45 21.71 0.78 -12.06
C MET A 45 22.64 0.01 -13.02
N ASP A 46 22.21 -0.16 -14.26
CA ASP A 46 22.99 -0.91 -15.27
C ASP A 46 24.27 -0.17 -15.69
N ASP A 47 24.28 1.15 -15.60
CA ASP A 47 25.45 2.01 -15.82
C ASP A 47 26.46 2.00 -14.65
N GLY A 48 26.19 1.21 -13.60
CA GLY A 48 27.02 1.11 -12.39
C GLY A 48 26.72 2.17 -11.33
N SER A 49 25.94 3.19 -11.63
CA SER A 49 25.52 4.22 -10.66
C SER A 49 24.59 3.63 -9.58
N ARG A 50 24.34 4.41 -8.53
CA ARG A 50 23.35 4.08 -7.50
C ARG A 50 22.24 5.11 -7.50
N ARG A 51 20.99 4.63 -7.43
CA ARG A 51 19.80 5.46 -7.41
C ARG A 51 18.89 5.10 -6.24
N SER A 52 18.33 6.11 -5.58
CA SER A 52 17.39 5.92 -4.46
C SER A 52 15.96 6.09 -4.92
N PHE A 53 15.08 5.19 -4.47
CA PHE A 53 13.65 5.23 -4.73
C PHE A 53 12.88 5.26 -3.41
N LYS A 54 11.89 6.15 -3.31
CA LYS A 54 10.99 6.18 -2.15
C LYS A 54 9.96 5.07 -2.27
N ALA A 55 9.78 4.32 -1.20
CA ALA A 55 8.83 3.21 -1.13
C ALA A 55 8.02 3.25 0.17
N TRP A 56 6.80 2.71 0.10
CA TRP A 56 5.87 2.64 1.23
C TRP A 56 5.16 1.31 1.27
N ARG A 57 4.81 0.87 2.48
CA ARG A 57 3.84 -0.20 2.74
C ARG A 57 2.90 0.25 3.86
N CYS A 58 1.60 0.13 3.62
CA CYS A 58 0.56 0.47 4.58
C CYS A 58 -0.31 -0.76 4.83
N ARG A 59 -0.42 -1.16 6.09
CA ARG A 59 -1.41 -2.10 6.63
C ARG A 59 -2.50 -1.28 7.29
N TYR A 60 -3.72 -1.37 6.76
CA TYR A 60 -4.79 -0.49 7.24
C TYR A 60 -5.54 -1.09 8.43
N ASP A 61 -6.10 -2.28 8.25
CA ASP A 61 -6.85 -2.99 9.28
C ASP A 61 -6.79 -4.49 9.01
N ASP A 62 -6.54 -5.29 10.03
CA ASP A 62 -6.40 -6.75 9.97
C ASP A 62 -7.49 -7.49 10.78
N THR A 63 -8.56 -6.81 11.18
CA THR A 63 -9.65 -7.38 11.97
C THR A 63 -10.28 -8.62 11.31
N ARG A 64 -10.29 -8.68 9.98
CA ARG A 64 -10.85 -9.79 9.19
C ARG A 64 -9.84 -10.87 8.80
N GLY A 65 -8.59 -10.70 9.15
CA GLY A 65 -7.48 -11.59 8.78
C GLY A 65 -6.27 -10.83 8.22
N PRO A 66 -5.26 -11.54 7.70
CA PRO A 66 -4.05 -10.94 7.17
C PRO A 66 -4.36 -9.80 6.20
N THR A 67 -3.63 -8.71 6.27
CA THR A 67 -3.83 -7.62 5.32
C THR A 67 -3.39 -8.05 3.91
N LYS A 68 -4.11 -7.58 2.87
CA LYS A 68 -3.80 -7.91 1.48
C LYS A 68 -3.89 -6.66 0.61
N GLY A 69 -2.90 -6.47 -0.28
CA GLY A 69 -2.93 -5.37 -1.23
C GLY A 69 -1.74 -5.33 -2.17
N GLY A 70 -1.96 -4.82 -3.37
CA GLY A 70 -0.96 -4.72 -4.43
C GLY A 70 0.14 -3.72 -4.15
N ILE A 71 1.26 -3.86 -4.87
CA ILE A 71 2.38 -2.93 -4.87
C ILE A 71 2.35 -2.17 -6.20
N ARG A 72 2.21 -0.85 -6.14
CA ARG A 72 2.13 0.04 -7.32
C ARG A 72 3.49 0.65 -7.64
N TYR A 73 3.91 0.54 -8.89
CA TYR A 73 5.08 1.25 -9.42
C TYR A 73 4.61 2.41 -10.30
N HIS A 74 4.75 3.65 -9.81
CA HIS A 74 4.32 4.81 -10.57
C HIS A 74 5.03 6.08 -10.07
N PRO A 75 5.42 7.01 -10.97
CA PRO A 75 6.20 8.22 -10.59
C PRO A 75 5.43 9.21 -9.71
N LYS A 76 4.11 9.10 -9.61
CA LYS A 76 3.28 9.97 -8.75
C LYS A 76 2.87 9.32 -7.44
N VAL A 77 3.27 8.04 -7.18
CA VAL A 77 2.96 7.37 -5.91
C VAL A 77 3.54 8.16 -4.75
N ASN A 78 2.74 8.31 -3.73
CA ASN A 78 3.10 8.95 -2.47
C ASN A 78 2.34 8.30 -1.31
N ILE A 79 2.70 8.68 -0.08
CA ILE A 79 2.13 8.09 1.14
C ILE A 79 0.62 8.30 1.26
N ASP A 80 0.09 9.45 0.84
CA ASP A 80 -1.35 9.77 0.89
C ASP A 80 -2.17 8.84 -0.01
N GLU A 81 -1.66 8.57 -1.22
CA GLU A 81 -2.26 7.60 -2.14
C GLU A 81 -2.19 6.18 -1.58
N VAL A 82 -1.04 5.76 -1.05
CA VAL A 82 -0.87 4.42 -0.47
C VAL A 82 -1.82 4.19 0.70
N MET A 83 -1.94 5.13 1.63
CA MET A 83 -2.90 5.05 2.74
C MET A 83 -4.35 5.00 2.24
N THR A 84 -4.69 5.82 1.24
CA THR A 84 -6.03 5.84 0.64
C THR A 84 -6.39 4.50 0.02
N LEU A 85 -5.48 3.91 -0.72
CA LEU A 85 -5.72 2.64 -1.40
C LEU A 85 -5.75 1.46 -0.41
N ALA A 86 -4.96 1.48 0.66
CA ALA A 86 -5.03 0.51 1.75
C ALA A 86 -6.40 0.57 2.47
N PHE A 87 -6.89 1.77 2.76
CA PHE A 87 -8.24 2.00 3.26
C PHE A 87 -9.29 1.36 2.35
N TRP A 88 -9.26 1.62 1.04
CA TRP A 88 -10.21 1.02 0.11
C TRP A 88 -10.08 -0.49 0.00
N MET A 89 -8.88 -1.05 0.14
CA MET A 89 -8.70 -2.51 0.16
C MET A 89 -9.39 -3.16 1.36
N THR A 90 -9.38 -2.53 2.54
CA THR A 90 -10.13 -3.00 3.72
C THR A 90 -11.61 -3.17 3.39
N PHE A 91 -12.23 -2.15 2.82
CA PHE A 91 -13.66 -2.21 2.50
C PHE A 91 -13.95 -3.13 1.31
N LYS A 92 -13.08 -3.18 0.30
CA LYS A 92 -13.25 -4.11 -0.83
C LYS A 92 -13.29 -5.57 -0.36
N CYS A 93 -12.36 -5.98 0.49
CA CYS A 93 -12.35 -7.34 1.04
C CYS A 93 -13.61 -7.62 1.87
N ALA A 94 -14.05 -6.66 2.67
CA ALA A 94 -15.25 -6.80 3.49
C ALA A 94 -16.53 -6.95 2.65
N VAL A 95 -16.70 -6.14 1.61
CA VAL A 95 -17.90 -6.14 0.74
C VAL A 95 -18.10 -7.47 0.03
N VAL A 96 -17.01 -8.11 -0.39
CA VAL A 96 -17.05 -9.43 -1.07
C VAL A 96 -16.83 -10.59 -0.09
N ASN A 97 -16.87 -10.31 1.21
CA ASN A 97 -16.73 -11.28 2.30
C ASN A 97 -15.45 -12.13 2.24
N LEU A 98 -14.34 -11.54 1.82
CA LEU A 98 -13.03 -12.21 1.90
C LEU A 98 -12.45 -12.10 3.32
N PRO A 99 -11.78 -13.15 3.83
CA PRO A 99 -11.17 -13.18 5.16
C PRO A 99 -9.82 -12.45 5.18
N TYR A 100 -9.77 -11.24 4.64
CA TYR A 100 -8.56 -10.43 4.56
C TYR A 100 -8.83 -9.00 5.01
N GLY A 101 -7.82 -8.42 5.64
CA GLY A 101 -7.71 -7.00 5.86
C GLY A 101 -7.22 -6.22 4.64
N GLY A 102 -7.00 -4.93 4.80
CA GLY A 102 -6.55 -4.05 3.72
C GLY A 102 -5.10 -3.63 3.84
N ALA A 103 -4.36 -3.75 2.76
CA ALA A 103 -3.02 -3.18 2.63
C ALA A 103 -2.79 -2.53 1.26
N LYS A 104 -1.72 -1.77 1.17
CA LYS A 104 -1.20 -1.22 -0.09
C LYS A 104 0.29 -0.96 0.01
N GLY A 105 0.99 -1.22 -1.08
CA GLY A 105 2.37 -0.81 -1.27
C GLY A 105 2.54 0.11 -2.46
N GLY A 106 3.69 0.77 -2.53
CA GLY A 106 4.02 1.57 -3.70
C GLY A 106 5.47 2.03 -3.71
N ILE A 107 6.00 2.19 -4.91
CA ILE A 107 7.31 2.80 -5.16
C ILE A 107 7.13 3.99 -6.09
N ASN A 108 7.74 5.11 -5.71
CA ASN A 108 7.82 6.27 -6.59
C ASN A 108 8.89 6.01 -7.65
N VAL A 109 8.47 5.53 -8.82
CA VAL A 109 9.35 5.12 -9.91
C VAL A 109 8.63 5.18 -11.25
N ASP A 110 9.31 5.63 -12.29
CA ASP A 110 8.90 5.38 -13.66
C ASP A 110 9.49 4.05 -14.14
N SER A 111 8.70 2.99 -13.98
CA SER A 111 9.14 1.63 -14.30
C SER A 111 9.36 1.38 -15.80
N LYS A 112 8.81 2.26 -16.67
CA LYS A 112 9.00 2.16 -18.13
C LYS A 112 10.43 2.54 -18.55
N ASN A 113 11.11 3.33 -17.72
CA ASN A 113 12.47 3.79 -17.95
C ASN A 113 13.53 2.92 -17.24
N LEU A 114 13.13 1.77 -16.70
CA LEU A 114 14.04 0.81 -16.08
C LEU A 114 14.17 -0.44 -16.93
N SER A 115 15.37 -1.01 -16.98
CA SER A 115 15.61 -2.32 -17.56
C SER A 115 14.94 -3.41 -16.71
N ARG A 116 14.78 -4.60 -17.28
CA ARG A 116 14.27 -5.77 -16.54
C ARG A 116 15.15 -6.11 -15.33
N ALA A 117 16.46 -6.00 -15.47
CA ALA A 117 17.41 -6.27 -14.38
C ALA A 117 17.32 -5.21 -13.28
N GLU A 118 17.13 -3.94 -13.64
CA GLU A 118 16.90 -2.85 -12.68
C GLU A 118 15.57 -3.01 -11.93
N LEU A 119 14.49 -3.41 -12.63
CA LEU A 119 13.20 -3.72 -12.00
C LEU A 119 13.31 -4.88 -11.02
N GLU A 120 14.03 -5.93 -11.38
CA GLU A 120 14.29 -7.06 -10.47
C GLU A 120 15.04 -6.61 -9.22
N ARG A 121 16.12 -5.84 -9.37
CA ARG A 121 16.89 -5.31 -8.23
C ARG A 121 16.03 -4.42 -7.34
N LEU A 122 15.17 -3.56 -7.94
CA LEU A 122 14.26 -2.70 -7.22
C LEU A 122 13.23 -3.52 -6.42
N SER A 123 12.64 -4.54 -7.02
CA SER A 123 11.65 -5.42 -6.38
C SER A 123 12.28 -6.21 -5.24
N ARG A 124 13.48 -6.76 -5.42
CA ARG A 124 14.23 -7.41 -4.35
C ARG A 124 14.58 -6.45 -3.21
N ALA A 125 14.94 -5.20 -3.52
CA ALA A 125 15.19 -4.18 -2.51
C ALA A 125 13.91 -3.84 -1.72
N TYR A 126 12.73 -3.79 -2.38
CA TYR A 126 11.46 -3.61 -1.71
C TYR A 126 11.16 -4.76 -0.75
N VAL A 127 11.24 -6.00 -1.21
CA VAL A 127 11.00 -7.19 -0.37
C VAL A 127 11.97 -7.19 0.83
N LYS A 128 13.24 -6.91 0.61
CA LYS A 128 14.23 -6.85 1.70
C LYS A 128 13.90 -5.77 2.74
N ALA A 129 13.46 -4.59 2.29
CA ALA A 129 13.12 -3.48 3.19
C ALA A 129 11.90 -3.80 4.07
N PHE A 130 10.92 -4.52 3.52
CA PHE A 130 9.67 -4.82 4.21
C PHE A 130 9.52 -6.29 4.65
N ALA A 131 10.59 -7.10 4.57
CA ALA A 131 10.56 -8.54 4.85
C ALA A 131 9.98 -8.92 6.22
N ARG A 132 10.16 -8.06 7.23
CA ARG A 132 9.65 -8.31 8.59
C ARG A 132 8.14 -8.07 8.73
N PHE A 133 7.54 -7.44 7.74
CA PHE A 133 6.13 -6.99 7.77
C PHE A 133 5.25 -7.74 6.78
N ILE A 134 5.81 -8.26 5.69
CA ILE A 134 5.11 -9.04 4.67
C ILE A 134 5.22 -10.54 4.97
N GLY A 135 4.16 -11.28 4.66
CA GLY A 135 4.09 -12.72 4.86
C GLY A 135 2.66 -13.25 4.75
N PRO A 136 2.48 -14.57 4.60
CA PRO A 136 1.18 -15.17 4.33
C PRO A 136 0.16 -14.95 5.45
N ASP A 137 0.62 -14.90 6.69
CA ASP A 137 -0.24 -14.78 7.87
C ASP A 137 -0.33 -13.35 8.42
N ARG A 138 0.31 -12.39 7.76
CA ARG A 138 0.40 -11.01 8.26
C ARG A 138 0.00 -9.96 7.22
N ASP A 139 0.67 -9.96 6.07
CA ASP A 139 0.47 -8.96 5.03
C ASP A 139 0.88 -9.51 3.66
N ILE A 140 -0.08 -9.71 2.78
CA ILE A 140 0.08 -10.42 1.51
C ILE A 140 0.20 -9.41 0.36
N PRO A 141 1.38 -9.27 -0.26
CA PRO A 141 1.54 -8.48 -1.47
C PRO A 141 0.79 -9.09 -2.66
N ALA A 142 0.48 -8.24 -3.62
CA ALA A 142 -0.13 -8.64 -4.89
C ALA A 142 0.30 -7.69 -6.01
N PRO A 143 0.13 -8.03 -7.29
CA PRO A 143 0.30 -7.11 -8.40
C PRO A 143 -0.69 -5.93 -8.35
N ASP A 144 -0.28 -4.80 -8.91
CA ASP A 144 -1.09 -3.59 -9.11
C ASP A 144 -0.62 -2.86 -10.38
N LEU A 145 -0.82 -1.55 -10.49
CA LEU A 145 -0.42 -0.75 -11.64
C LEU A 145 1.10 -0.85 -11.90
N TYR A 146 1.47 -1.22 -13.11
CA TYR A 146 2.84 -1.43 -13.61
C TYR A 146 3.64 -2.50 -12.84
N THR A 147 2.94 -3.45 -12.23
CA THR A 147 3.52 -4.67 -11.67
C THR A 147 2.75 -5.90 -12.15
N ASN A 148 3.39 -7.05 -12.11
CA ASN A 148 2.81 -8.35 -12.47
C ASN A 148 3.40 -9.45 -11.58
N ALA A 149 3.12 -10.71 -11.87
CA ALA A 149 3.59 -11.85 -11.08
C ALA A 149 5.12 -12.06 -11.12
N MET A 150 5.83 -11.39 -12.02
CA MET A 150 7.30 -11.49 -12.15
C MET A 150 8.05 -10.35 -11.44
N VAL A 151 7.32 -9.32 -10.96
CA VAL A 151 7.90 -8.11 -10.35
C VAL A 151 7.78 -8.12 -8.82
#